data_b08abd25b38be010eb6b554b700bc0d6
#
_entry.id   b08abd25b38be010eb6b554b700bc0d6
#
_cell.length_a   1.000
_cell.length_b   1.000
_cell.length_c   1.000
_cell.angle_alpha   90.00
_cell.angle_beta   90.00
_cell.angle_gamma   90.00
#
_symmetry.space_group_name_H-M   'P 1'
#
loop_
_entity.id
_entity.type
_entity.pdbx_description
1 polymer ?
#
loop_
_entity_poly.entity_id
_entity_poly.type
_entity_poly.pdbx_seq_one_letter_code
_entity_poly.pdbx_strand_id
1 'polypeptide(L)'
;VELLAGISLGALISMVIVDALMAETGNSIRLARVWRERAATLRVLEMMRSELAQAQRASPNVIGNAPSDCSLSRSTRTVVLYMQTSQGIISYSLETNPDDIWRNAVLMRCGPSYNMSGSLSDSPNLISSVVLDGLSANGVAISQPATKILRIEIRQSFVSSNSSSQSIETSGYAAVRSFQ
;
A
#
# COMPACT_ATOMS: atom_id res chain seq x y z
N VAL A 1 -62.48 -1.22 -5.65
CA VAL A 1 -61.53 -0.76 -6.69
C VAL A 1 -60.49 0.16 -6.11
N GLU A 2 -60.84 1.11 -5.27
CA GLU A 2 -59.92 2.10 -4.66
C GLU A 2 -58.88 1.46 -3.75
N LEU A 3 -59.26 0.44 -2.97
CA LEU A 3 -58.32 -0.26 -2.07
C LEU A 3 -57.26 -1.03 -2.80
N LEU A 4 -57.60 -1.65 -3.95
CA LEU A 4 -56.65 -2.34 -4.81
C LEU A 4 -55.66 -1.37 -5.48
N ALA A 5 -56.14 -0.21 -5.90
CA ALA A 5 -55.32 0.84 -6.48
C ALA A 5 -54.32 1.41 -5.44
N GLY A 6 -54.78 1.59 -4.17
CA GLY A 6 -53.91 2.03 -3.10
C GLY A 6 -52.80 1.03 -2.75
N ILE A 7 -53.11 -0.28 -2.71
CA ILE A 7 -52.14 -1.33 -2.43
C ILE A 7 -51.11 -1.41 -3.56
N SER A 8 -51.54 -1.35 -4.82
CA SER A 8 -50.63 -1.42 -5.96
C SER A 8 -49.69 -0.23 -6.04
N LEU A 9 -50.17 0.97 -5.75
CA LEU A 9 -49.32 2.18 -5.71
C LEU A 9 -48.32 2.12 -4.55
N GLY A 10 -48.78 1.67 -3.38
CA GLY A 10 -47.91 1.47 -2.22
C GLY A 10 -46.78 0.46 -2.47
N ALA A 11 -47.11 -0.65 -3.15
CA ALA A 11 -46.13 -1.67 -3.55
C ALA A 11 -45.09 -1.12 -4.54
N LEU A 12 -45.49 -0.34 -5.52
CA LEU A 12 -44.60 0.29 -6.50
C LEU A 12 -43.63 1.29 -5.80
N ILE A 13 -44.15 2.13 -4.93
CA ILE A 13 -43.32 3.09 -4.16
C ILE A 13 -42.31 2.34 -3.29
N SER A 14 -42.75 1.29 -2.58
CA SER A 14 -41.88 0.48 -1.75
C SER A 14 -40.78 -0.19 -2.56
N MET A 15 -41.05 -0.69 -3.76
CA MET A 15 -40.06 -1.29 -4.64
C MET A 15 -38.98 -0.29 -5.07
N VAL A 16 -39.40 0.92 -5.46
CA VAL A 16 -38.45 1.99 -5.85
C VAL A 16 -37.55 2.41 -4.66
N ILE A 17 -38.10 2.50 -3.46
CA ILE A 17 -37.35 2.83 -2.25
C ILE A 17 -36.32 1.73 -1.93
N VAL A 18 -36.71 0.47 -2.02
CA VAL A 18 -35.81 -0.66 -1.77
C VAL A 18 -34.66 -0.68 -2.79
N ASP A 19 -34.96 -0.49 -4.08
CA ASP A 19 -33.93 -0.42 -5.12
C ASP A 19 -32.96 0.73 -4.90
N ALA A 20 -33.46 1.90 -4.53
CA ALA A 20 -32.63 3.05 -4.19
C ALA A 20 -31.71 2.79 -3.01
N LEU A 21 -32.21 2.19 -1.92
CA LEU A 21 -31.44 1.83 -0.73
C LEU A 21 -30.36 0.77 -1.03
N MET A 22 -30.69 -0.22 -1.88
CA MET A 22 -29.70 -1.23 -2.29
C MET A 22 -28.57 -0.62 -3.13
N ALA A 23 -28.89 0.29 -4.06
CA ALA A 23 -27.91 1.00 -4.85
C ALA A 23 -26.99 1.89 -3.98
N GLU A 24 -27.55 2.58 -3.02
CA GLU A 24 -26.78 3.43 -2.09
C GLU A 24 -25.87 2.58 -1.18
N THR A 25 -26.34 1.45 -0.68
CA THR A 25 -25.54 0.53 0.13
C THR A 25 -24.34 0.00 -0.67
N GLY A 26 -24.53 -0.41 -1.93
CA GLY A 26 -23.46 -0.87 -2.80
C GLY A 26 -22.38 0.20 -3.04
N ASN A 27 -22.80 1.44 -3.23
CA ASN A 27 -21.89 2.57 -3.41
C ASN A 27 -21.11 2.90 -2.13
N SER A 28 -21.75 2.85 -0.97
CA SER A 28 -21.12 3.15 0.32
C SER A 28 -20.03 2.12 0.68
N ILE A 29 -20.29 0.83 0.44
CA ILE A 29 -19.30 -0.24 0.66
C ILE A 29 -18.08 -0.05 -0.26
N ARG A 30 -18.31 0.29 -1.53
CA ARG A 30 -17.24 0.58 -2.49
C ARG A 30 -16.39 1.77 -2.04
N LEU A 31 -17.05 2.84 -1.63
CA LEU A 31 -16.37 4.05 -1.15
C LEU A 31 -15.53 3.73 0.09
N ALA A 32 -16.09 3.02 1.06
CA ALA A 32 -15.38 2.60 2.27
C ALA A 32 -14.14 1.76 1.97
N ARG A 33 -14.20 0.86 0.96
CA ARG A 33 -13.03 0.10 0.50
C ARG A 33 -11.95 1.03 -0.06
N VAL A 34 -12.30 1.93 -0.99
CA VAL A 34 -11.37 2.89 -1.59
C VAL A 34 -10.69 3.74 -0.51
N TRP A 35 -11.43 4.25 0.45
CA TRP A 35 -10.90 5.02 1.56
C TRP A 35 -9.92 4.21 2.43
N ARG A 36 -10.24 2.95 2.70
CA ARG A 36 -9.36 2.05 3.49
C ARG A 36 -8.04 1.80 2.78
N GLU A 37 -8.07 1.46 1.48
CA GLU A 37 -6.88 1.23 0.67
C GLU A 37 -6.02 2.50 0.59
N ARG A 38 -6.64 3.64 0.33
CA ARG A 38 -5.94 4.92 0.30
C ARG A 38 -5.30 5.28 1.64
N ALA A 39 -6.01 5.04 2.74
CA ALA A 39 -5.47 5.29 4.08
C ALA A 39 -4.29 4.35 4.40
N ALA A 40 -4.33 3.09 3.95
CA ALA A 40 -3.22 2.16 4.10
C ALA A 40 -1.99 2.64 3.31
N THR A 41 -2.16 3.03 2.05
CA THR A 41 -1.08 3.56 1.22
C THR A 41 -0.45 4.82 1.80
N LEU A 42 -1.26 5.76 2.29
CA LEU A 42 -0.76 6.98 2.91
C LEU A 42 0.06 6.69 4.17
N ARG A 43 -0.36 5.73 5.01
CA ARG A 43 0.43 5.32 6.19
C ARG A 43 1.79 4.73 5.81
N VAL A 44 1.84 3.89 4.78
CA VAL A 44 3.10 3.33 4.29
C VAL A 44 3.99 4.41 3.71
N LEU A 45 3.44 5.33 2.94
CA LEU A 45 4.18 6.47 2.38
C LEU A 45 4.79 7.35 3.49
N GLU A 46 4.03 7.60 4.56
CA GLU A 46 4.52 8.39 5.70
C GLU A 46 5.59 7.64 6.50
N MET A 47 5.44 6.32 6.66
CA MET A 47 6.47 5.47 7.26
C MET A 47 7.77 5.53 6.45
N MET A 48 7.72 5.37 5.12
CA MET A 48 8.88 5.47 4.25
C MET A 48 9.54 6.85 4.33
N ARG A 49 8.74 7.91 4.39
CA ARG A 49 9.24 9.29 4.56
C ARG A 49 9.98 9.49 5.88
N SER A 50 9.39 9.01 6.97
CA SER A 50 9.98 9.08 8.31
C SER A 50 11.31 8.35 8.37
N GLU A 51 11.41 7.17 7.76
CA GLU A 51 12.64 6.39 7.70
C GLU A 51 13.69 7.04 6.79
N LEU A 52 13.29 7.59 5.63
CA LEU A 52 14.17 8.34 4.74
C LEU A 52 14.75 9.59 5.41
N ALA A 53 13.97 10.28 6.25
CA ALA A 53 14.46 11.42 7.01
C ALA A 53 15.55 11.03 8.03
N GLN A 54 15.52 9.79 8.54
CA GLN A 54 16.52 9.23 9.46
C GLN A 54 17.70 8.59 8.71
N ALA A 55 17.56 8.31 7.41
CA ALA A 55 18.58 7.65 6.61
C ALA A 55 19.80 8.55 6.41
N GLN A 56 20.98 7.97 6.62
CA GLN A 56 22.26 8.58 6.27
C GLN A 56 22.50 8.51 4.78
N ARG A 57 22.11 7.37 4.17
CA ARG A 57 22.19 7.10 2.73
C ARG A 57 20.94 6.38 2.28
N ALA A 58 20.52 6.65 1.05
CA ALA A 58 19.44 5.92 0.39
C ALA A 58 19.80 5.65 -1.06
N SER A 59 19.30 4.54 -1.59
CA SER A 59 19.47 4.16 -2.99
C SER A 59 18.17 3.56 -3.52
N PRO A 60 17.57 4.13 -4.55
CA PRO A 60 16.44 3.52 -5.23
C PRO A 60 16.92 2.40 -6.17
N ASN A 61 16.09 1.38 -6.35
CA ASN A 61 16.25 0.31 -7.35
C ASN A 61 17.61 -0.42 -7.28
N VAL A 62 18.05 -0.81 -6.10
CA VAL A 62 19.33 -1.52 -5.93
C VAL A 62 19.23 -2.95 -6.46
N ILE A 63 19.98 -3.24 -7.52
CA ILE A 63 20.16 -4.59 -8.02
C ILE A 63 21.33 -5.20 -7.25
N GLY A 64 21.08 -6.23 -6.44
CA GLY A 64 22.11 -7.18 -6.03
C GLY A 64 22.68 -7.09 -4.62
N ASN A 65 22.40 -6.08 -3.79
CA ASN A 65 22.96 -5.97 -2.43
C ASN A 65 21.91 -5.81 -1.33
N ALA A 66 20.83 -6.57 -1.41
CA ALA A 66 19.92 -6.67 -0.28
C ALA A 66 20.60 -7.44 0.86
N PRO A 67 20.46 -7.00 2.12
CA PRO A 67 21.06 -7.70 3.25
C PRO A 67 20.57 -9.15 3.28
N SER A 68 21.49 -10.09 3.39
CA SER A 68 21.23 -11.53 3.49
C SER A 68 20.31 -11.91 4.66
N ASP A 69 20.24 -11.06 5.66
CA ASP A 69 19.60 -11.33 6.96
C ASP A 69 18.08 -11.27 6.92
N CYS A 70 17.48 -10.79 5.83
CA CYS A 70 16.04 -10.65 5.69
C CYS A 70 15.37 -11.68 4.77
N SER A 71 15.95 -12.85 4.58
CA SER A 71 15.40 -13.92 3.69
C SER A 71 14.95 -13.39 2.31
N LEU A 72 15.66 -12.43 1.76
CA LEU A 72 15.37 -11.84 0.45
C LEU A 72 15.76 -12.76 -0.72
N SER A 73 16.13 -14.00 -0.42
CA SER A 73 16.56 -15.00 -1.39
C SER A 73 15.46 -15.57 -2.30
N ARG A 74 14.22 -15.07 -2.21
CA ARG A 74 13.17 -15.43 -3.17
C ARG A 74 13.41 -14.70 -4.48
N SER A 75 13.53 -15.44 -5.57
CA SER A 75 13.76 -14.93 -6.93
C SER A 75 12.70 -13.96 -7.46
N THR A 76 11.56 -13.90 -6.78
CA THR A 76 10.40 -13.06 -7.10
C THR A 76 10.42 -11.68 -6.44
N ARG A 77 11.42 -11.40 -5.59
CA ARG A 77 11.54 -10.12 -4.87
C ARG A 77 12.47 -9.16 -5.58
N THR A 78 11.98 -7.94 -5.75
CA THR A 78 12.77 -6.83 -6.31
C THR A 78 12.90 -5.74 -5.25
N VAL A 79 14.14 -5.38 -4.91
CA VAL A 79 14.39 -4.28 -3.97
C VAL A 79 14.10 -2.96 -4.67
N VAL A 80 13.15 -2.19 -4.15
CA VAL A 80 12.75 -0.90 -4.70
C VAL A 80 13.40 0.27 -3.96
N LEU A 81 13.76 0.07 -2.69
CA LEU A 81 14.43 1.09 -1.88
C LEU A 81 15.35 0.43 -0.85
N TYR A 82 16.55 0.96 -0.75
CA TYR A 82 17.54 0.60 0.25
C TYR A 82 17.97 1.83 1.02
N MET A 83 18.06 1.72 2.33
CA MET A 83 18.43 2.81 3.21
C MET A 83 19.40 2.32 4.28
N GLN A 84 20.38 3.16 4.62
CA GLN A 84 21.26 2.95 5.75
C GLN A 84 20.96 4.01 6.81
N THR A 85 20.57 3.57 7.99
CA THR A 85 20.33 4.42 9.16
C THR A 85 21.40 4.20 10.22
N SER A 86 21.37 4.96 11.30
CA SER A 86 22.26 4.72 12.46
C SER A 86 21.94 3.42 13.21
N GLN A 87 20.69 2.95 13.13
CA GLN A 87 20.20 1.72 13.77
C GLN A 87 20.32 0.48 12.89
N GLY A 88 20.72 0.63 11.63
CA GLY A 88 20.89 -0.48 10.71
C GLY A 88 20.33 -0.22 9.31
N ILE A 89 20.23 -1.28 8.56
CA ILE A 89 19.77 -1.26 7.17
C ILE A 89 18.26 -1.45 7.14
N ILE A 90 17.59 -0.67 6.29
CA ILE A 90 16.19 -0.84 5.96
C ILE A 90 16.09 -1.04 4.45
N SER A 91 15.34 -2.04 4.03
CA SER A 91 15.02 -2.26 2.62
C SER A 91 13.53 -2.46 2.41
N TYR A 92 13.04 -1.93 1.31
CA TYR A 92 11.71 -2.19 0.80
C TYR A 92 11.82 -3.02 -0.47
N SER A 93 11.07 -4.09 -0.54
CA SER A 93 11.05 -4.98 -1.71
C SER A 93 9.63 -5.26 -2.16
N LEU A 94 9.45 -5.37 -3.47
CA LEU A 94 8.21 -5.80 -4.10
C LEU A 94 8.28 -7.31 -4.31
N GLU A 95 7.32 -8.05 -3.77
CA GLU A 95 7.10 -9.48 -4.01
C GLU A 95 5.91 -9.64 -4.95
N THR A 96 6.16 -10.14 -6.15
CA THR A 96 5.12 -10.26 -7.19
C THR A 96 4.32 -11.56 -7.14
N ASN A 97 4.81 -12.54 -6.41
CA ASN A 97 4.14 -13.84 -6.22
C ASN A 97 4.11 -14.21 -4.74
N PRO A 98 3.35 -13.45 -3.92
CA PRO A 98 3.21 -13.73 -2.49
C PRO A 98 2.39 -15.01 -2.25
N ASP A 99 2.35 -15.45 -1.00
CA ASP A 99 1.46 -16.53 -0.58
C ASP A 99 -0.01 -16.16 -0.80
N ASP A 100 -0.89 -17.16 -0.95
CA ASP A 100 -2.32 -17.01 -1.33
C ASP A 100 -3.16 -16.17 -0.34
N ILE A 101 -2.63 -15.86 0.84
CA ILE A 101 -3.29 -15.00 1.82
C ILE A 101 -3.28 -13.52 1.42
N TRP A 102 -2.40 -13.13 0.50
CA TRP A 102 -2.23 -11.74 0.07
C TRP A 102 -2.93 -11.48 -1.27
N ARG A 103 -3.38 -10.27 -1.45
CA ARG A 103 -3.98 -9.83 -2.71
C ARG A 103 -2.90 -9.28 -3.64
N ASN A 104 -2.71 -9.90 -4.80
CA ASN A 104 -1.73 -9.45 -5.81
C ASN A 104 -0.29 -9.31 -5.24
N ALA A 105 0.51 -8.38 -5.76
CA ALA A 105 1.84 -8.11 -5.25
C ALA A 105 1.79 -7.43 -3.88
N VAL A 106 2.84 -7.64 -3.08
CA VAL A 106 3.00 -7.05 -1.75
C VAL A 106 4.27 -6.23 -1.64
N LEU A 107 4.21 -5.16 -0.88
CA LEU A 107 5.38 -4.41 -0.45
C LEU A 107 5.84 -4.95 0.90
N MET A 108 7.06 -5.42 0.94
CA MET A 108 7.70 -5.90 2.15
C MET A 108 8.73 -4.90 2.65
N ARG A 109 8.77 -4.71 3.95
CA ARG A 109 9.81 -3.97 4.65
C ARG A 109 10.69 -4.94 5.42
N CYS A 110 11.99 -4.80 5.30
CA CYS A 110 12.97 -5.45 6.13
C CYS A 110 13.85 -4.41 6.82
N GLY A 111 14.00 -4.52 8.12
CA GLY A 111 14.80 -3.59 8.90
C GLY A 111 14.61 -3.76 10.39
N PRO A 112 15.24 -2.89 11.21
CA PRO A 112 15.03 -2.86 12.63
C PRO A 112 13.54 -2.68 12.99
N SER A 113 13.12 -3.30 14.08
CA SER A 113 11.77 -3.11 14.62
C SER A 113 11.59 -1.69 15.15
N TYR A 114 10.33 -1.29 15.33
CA TYR A 114 10.03 -0.08 16.10
C TYR A 114 9.89 -0.41 17.58
N ASN A 115 10.37 0.46 18.43
CA ASN A 115 10.13 0.41 19.87
C ASN A 115 8.75 1.03 20.22
N MET A 116 8.37 0.98 21.49
CA MET A 116 7.07 1.53 21.93
C MET A 116 6.94 3.05 21.76
N SER A 117 8.05 3.77 21.63
CA SER A 117 8.05 5.23 21.35
C SER A 117 7.94 5.55 19.85
N GLY A 118 7.88 4.52 18.99
CA GLY A 118 7.82 4.70 17.52
C GLY A 118 9.17 5.01 16.87
N SER A 119 10.26 4.90 17.61
CA SER A 119 11.61 5.03 17.07
C SER A 119 12.15 3.68 16.63
N LEU A 120 13.11 3.66 15.70
CA LEU A 120 13.81 2.44 15.33
C LEU A 120 14.58 1.87 16.53
N SER A 121 14.48 0.57 16.71
CA SER A 121 15.16 -0.16 17.78
C SER A 121 16.63 -0.37 17.43
N ASP A 122 17.52 -0.26 18.41
CA ASP A 122 18.93 -0.63 18.27
C ASP A 122 19.16 -2.15 18.24
N SER A 123 18.11 -2.95 18.11
CA SER A 123 18.21 -4.40 18.03
C SER A 123 18.94 -4.84 16.77
N PRO A 124 19.91 -5.76 16.85
CA PRO A 124 20.59 -6.30 15.68
C PRO A 124 19.68 -7.18 14.82
N ASN A 125 18.51 -7.56 15.32
CA ASN A 125 17.58 -8.44 14.60
C ASN A 125 16.75 -7.64 13.60
N LEU A 126 16.90 -7.96 12.33
CA LEU A 126 16.09 -7.41 11.26
C LEU A 126 14.78 -8.20 11.16
N ILE A 127 13.66 -7.48 11.05
CA ILE A 127 12.33 -8.06 10.89
C ILE A 127 11.83 -7.78 9.48
N SER A 128 11.38 -8.86 8.82
CA SER A 128 10.70 -8.77 7.53
C SER A 128 9.18 -8.84 7.74
N SER A 129 8.47 -7.85 7.22
CA SER A 129 7.02 -7.76 7.34
C SER A 129 6.38 -7.22 6.06
N VAL A 130 5.18 -7.71 5.73
CA VAL A 130 4.34 -7.11 4.69
C VAL A 130 3.76 -5.81 5.25
N VAL A 131 3.97 -4.72 4.53
CA VAL A 131 3.49 -3.38 4.93
C VAL A 131 2.32 -2.90 4.08
N LEU A 132 2.18 -3.44 2.87
CA LEU A 132 1.08 -3.15 1.97
C LEU A 132 0.83 -4.32 1.02
N ASP A 133 -0.42 -4.65 0.78
CA ASP A 133 -0.87 -5.64 -0.19
C ASP A 133 -1.70 -5.01 -1.32
N GLY A 134 -2.13 -5.83 -2.26
CA GLY A 134 -3.01 -5.37 -3.34
C GLY A 134 -2.32 -4.48 -4.37
N LEU A 135 -1.00 -4.56 -4.48
CA LEU A 135 -0.23 -3.79 -5.45
C LEU A 135 -0.34 -4.40 -6.86
N SER A 136 -0.23 -3.58 -7.89
CA SER A 136 0.03 -4.09 -9.24
C SER A 136 1.43 -4.69 -9.33
N ALA A 137 1.74 -5.46 -10.37
CA ALA A 137 3.06 -6.11 -10.53
C ALA A 137 4.24 -5.12 -10.48
N ASN A 138 4.03 -3.89 -10.96
CA ASN A 138 4.98 -2.78 -10.86
C ASN A 138 4.41 -1.67 -9.96
N GLY A 139 3.79 -2.07 -8.85
CA GLY A 139 2.99 -1.18 -8.01
C GLY A 139 3.77 -0.20 -7.16
N VAL A 140 5.09 -0.28 -7.13
CA VAL A 140 5.94 0.71 -6.46
C VAL A 140 7.02 1.16 -7.40
N ALA A 141 7.10 2.47 -7.62
CA ALA A 141 8.16 3.10 -8.40
C ALA A 141 8.81 4.20 -7.55
N ILE A 142 10.13 4.20 -7.54
CA ILE A 142 10.92 5.23 -6.84
C ILE A 142 11.84 5.88 -7.84
N SER A 143 11.75 7.18 -7.95
CA SER A 143 12.56 8.01 -8.85
C SER A 143 13.20 9.16 -8.10
N GLN A 144 14.27 9.68 -8.66
CA GLN A 144 15.01 10.82 -8.12
C GLN A 144 14.84 12.02 -9.04
N PRO A 145 13.80 12.85 -8.86
CA PRO A 145 13.54 14.00 -9.72
C PRO A 145 14.53 15.14 -9.51
N ALA A 146 15.17 15.21 -8.33
CA ALA A 146 16.17 16.24 -8.02
C ALA A 146 17.18 15.71 -6.99
N THR A 147 18.30 16.40 -6.83
CA THR A 147 19.30 16.09 -5.82
C THR A 147 18.66 16.08 -4.44
N LYS A 148 18.84 14.97 -3.70
CA LYS A 148 18.29 14.74 -2.35
C LYS A 148 16.76 14.67 -2.25
N ILE A 149 16.05 14.50 -3.36
CA ILE A 149 14.60 14.31 -3.36
C ILE A 149 14.28 12.99 -4.06
N LEU A 150 13.57 12.12 -3.36
CA LEU A 150 12.94 10.92 -3.92
C LEU A 150 11.45 11.16 -4.13
N ARG A 151 10.94 10.72 -5.26
CA ARG A 151 9.51 10.58 -5.54
C ARG A 151 9.16 9.11 -5.40
N ILE A 152 8.18 8.83 -4.56
CA ILE A 152 7.65 7.49 -4.31
C ILE A 152 6.25 7.45 -4.91
N GLU A 153 6.00 6.50 -5.79
CA GLU A 153 4.70 6.24 -6.40
C GLU A 153 4.23 4.85 -6.00
N ILE A 154 3.01 4.74 -5.52
CA ILE A 154 2.39 3.48 -5.10
C ILE A 154 1.09 3.31 -5.86
N ARG A 155 0.95 2.19 -6.58
CA ARG A 155 -0.24 1.81 -7.37
C ARG A 155 -0.83 0.53 -6.81
N GLN A 156 -2.01 0.65 -6.23
CA GLN A 156 -2.82 -0.49 -5.82
C GLN A 156 -3.84 -0.83 -6.89
N SER A 157 -4.09 -2.12 -7.10
CA SER A 157 -5.11 -2.62 -8.00
C SER A 157 -6.12 -3.48 -7.24
N PHE A 158 -7.38 -3.31 -7.52
CA PHE A 158 -8.46 -4.11 -6.94
C PHE A 158 -9.57 -4.35 -7.96
N VAL A 159 -10.24 -5.48 -7.79
CA VAL A 159 -11.37 -5.83 -8.65
C VAL A 159 -12.63 -5.21 -8.06
N SER A 160 -13.33 -4.45 -8.88
CA SER A 160 -14.66 -3.91 -8.55
C SER A 160 -15.72 -5.02 -8.61
N SER A 161 -16.88 -4.79 -7.98
CA SER A 161 -18.03 -5.71 -8.02
C SER A 161 -18.47 -6.09 -9.45
N ASN A 162 -18.18 -5.26 -10.44
CA ASN A 162 -18.49 -5.50 -11.85
C ASN A 162 -17.33 -6.17 -12.61
N SER A 163 -16.43 -6.86 -11.92
CA SER A 163 -15.25 -7.51 -12.50
C SER A 163 -14.28 -6.55 -13.24
N SER A 164 -14.50 -5.24 -13.15
CA SER A 164 -13.57 -4.25 -13.70
C SER A 164 -12.40 -4.03 -12.75
N SER A 165 -11.17 -4.10 -13.27
CA SER A 165 -9.99 -3.73 -12.52
C SER A 165 -9.94 -2.21 -12.34
N GLN A 166 -9.78 -1.77 -11.10
CA GLN A 166 -9.58 -0.36 -10.75
C GLN A 166 -8.22 -0.20 -10.10
N SER A 167 -7.59 0.93 -10.33
CA SER A 167 -6.31 1.27 -9.70
C SER A 167 -6.40 2.61 -8.97
N ILE A 168 -5.71 2.67 -7.85
CA ILE A 168 -5.47 3.92 -7.09
C ILE A 168 -3.98 4.19 -7.15
N GLU A 169 -3.61 5.38 -7.57
CA GLU A 169 -2.24 5.86 -7.53
C GLU A 169 -2.10 6.92 -6.44
N THR A 170 -1.06 6.77 -5.63
CA THR A 170 -0.69 7.73 -4.59
C THR A 170 0.79 8.03 -4.73
N SER A 171 1.17 9.28 -4.75
CA SER A 171 2.56 9.68 -4.83
C SER A 171 2.94 10.65 -3.72
N GLY A 172 4.23 10.66 -3.40
CA GLY A 172 4.78 11.57 -2.42
C GLY A 172 6.27 11.79 -2.61
N TYR A 173 6.78 12.84 -1.99
CA TYR A 173 8.18 13.21 -2.02
C TYR A 173 8.81 13.06 -0.66
N ALA A 174 10.06 12.63 -0.62
CA ALA A 174 10.86 12.54 0.59
C ALA A 174 12.25 13.15 0.36
N ALA A 175 12.74 13.87 1.35
CA ALA A 175 14.10 14.39 1.35
C ALA A 175 15.06 13.33 1.89
N VAL A 176 16.27 13.24 1.32
CA VAL A 176 17.33 12.31 1.71
C VAL A 176 18.61 13.08 1.96
N ARG A 177 19.37 12.68 2.96
CA ARG A 177 20.64 13.36 3.30
C ARG A 177 21.71 13.13 2.24
N SER A 178 21.86 11.90 1.74
CA SER A 178 22.77 11.57 0.64
C SER A 178 22.29 10.35 -0.15
N PHE A 179 22.73 10.24 -1.41
CA PHE A 179 22.59 9.05 -2.24
C PHE A 179 23.91 8.30 -2.32
N GLN A 180 23.81 7.01 -2.53
CA GLN A 180 24.95 6.13 -2.76
C GLN A 180 25.13 5.93 -4.28
#